data_18d9f190c77ff038aedaabc3dbc96179
#
_entry.id   18d9f190c77ff038aedaabc3dbc96179
#
_cell.length_a   1.000
_cell.length_b   1.000
_cell.length_c   1.000
_cell.angle_alpha   90.00
_cell.angle_beta   90.00
_cell.angle_gamma   90.00
#
_symmetry.space_group_name_H-M   'P 1'
#
loop_
_entity.id
_entity.type
_entity.pdbx_description
1 polymer ?
#
loop_
_entity_poly.entity_id
_entity_poly.type
_entity_poly.pdbx_seq_one_letter_code
_entity_poly.pdbx_strand_id
1 'polypeptide(L)'
;MKNTIYYLPGYGGLLATGLGAAMLARGIDVTGRQTVDEFKVLPFQEQVDLVAQDLQAHFWQADARVVANSFGAYLFLHAQGQLPPFPGRVLLLSPIVGEFSNDDTQMNFIPPRVERLQALVQGGQYPTLARCEVHVGEQDWQSNPVHVAAFGKQLGLAVTIVPQAGHMLGKSYVSALLDRWL
;
A
#
# COMPACT_ATOMS: atom_id res chain seq x y z
N MET A 1 15.00 16.55 0.03
CA MET A 1 14.45 15.46 -0.81
C MET A 1 13.07 15.82 -1.37
N LYS A 2 12.90 17.05 -1.90
CA LYS A 2 11.56 17.55 -2.32
C LYS A 2 10.87 16.75 -3.45
N ASN A 3 11.56 15.84 -4.13
CA ASN A 3 10.98 15.12 -5.26
C ASN A 3 11.12 13.60 -5.17
N THR A 4 11.37 13.07 -3.97
CA THR A 4 11.52 11.63 -3.74
C THR A 4 10.24 11.02 -3.17
N ILE A 5 9.87 9.83 -3.64
CA ILE A 5 8.76 9.03 -3.12
C ILE A 5 9.31 7.72 -2.56
N TYR A 6 8.81 7.35 -1.39
CA TYR A 6 9.00 6.00 -0.87
C TYR A 6 7.96 5.08 -1.50
N TYR A 7 8.40 4.10 -2.25
CA TYR A 7 7.55 3.18 -2.99
C TYR A 7 7.70 1.74 -2.51
N LEU A 8 6.57 1.10 -2.27
CA LEU A 8 6.45 -0.32 -1.94
C LEU A 8 5.61 -1.02 -3.02
N PRO A 9 6.24 -1.74 -3.95
CA PRO A 9 5.53 -2.49 -4.99
C PRO A 9 4.79 -3.70 -4.42
N GLY A 10 3.86 -4.24 -5.20
CA GLY A 10 3.22 -5.53 -4.93
C GLY A 10 4.22 -6.69 -4.92
N TYR A 11 3.75 -7.88 -4.53
CA TYR A 11 4.59 -9.07 -4.42
C TYR A 11 5.33 -9.38 -5.73
N GLY A 12 6.65 -9.56 -5.65
CA GLY A 12 7.50 -9.75 -6.81
C GLY A 12 7.79 -8.47 -7.62
N GLY A 13 7.46 -7.29 -7.10
CA GLY A 13 7.62 -6.01 -7.80
C GLY A 13 8.98 -5.35 -7.60
N LEU A 14 9.36 -4.55 -8.61
CA LEU A 14 10.59 -3.76 -8.68
C LEU A 14 10.29 -2.26 -8.60
N LEU A 15 11.25 -1.47 -8.14
CA LEU A 15 11.10 -0.01 -8.05
C LEU A 15 11.11 0.68 -9.41
N ALA A 16 11.77 0.10 -10.41
CA ALA A 16 11.96 0.71 -11.73
C ALA A 16 11.00 0.16 -12.81
N THR A 17 9.98 -0.62 -12.44
CA THR A 17 9.00 -1.17 -13.38
C THR A 17 7.58 -0.77 -13.01
N GLY A 18 6.63 -0.94 -13.92
CA GLY A 18 5.22 -0.67 -13.68
C GLY A 18 4.95 0.73 -13.12
N LEU A 19 4.39 0.79 -11.91
CA LEU A 19 4.07 2.04 -11.22
C LEU A 19 5.32 2.87 -10.90
N GLY A 20 6.41 2.22 -10.51
CA GLY A 20 7.68 2.89 -10.27
C GLY A 20 8.23 3.55 -11.54
N ALA A 21 8.22 2.84 -12.68
CA ALA A 21 8.60 3.43 -13.97
C ALA A 21 7.72 4.62 -14.35
N ALA A 22 6.42 4.57 -14.06
CA ALA A 22 5.50 5.67 -14.33
C ALA A 22 5.82 6.93 -13.49
N MET A 23 6.28 6.76 -12.26
CA MET A 23 6.75 7.87 -11.40
C MET A 23 8.11 8.41 -11.88
N LEU A 24 9.06 7.54 -12.20
CA LEU A 24 10.37 7.92 -12.77
C LEU A 24 10.22 8.72 -14.07
N ALA A 25 9.30 8.32 -14.95
CA ALA A 25 9.02 9.04 -16.20
C ALA A 25 8.46 10.46 -15.98
N ARG A 26 7.96 10.77 -14.78
CA ARG A 26 7.51 12.11 -14.34
C ARG A 26 8.60 12.91 -13.63
N GLY A 27 9.84 12.44 -13.65
CA GLY A 27 10.96 13.09 -12.98
C GLY A 27 10.92 12.97 -11.45
N ILE A 28 10.21 11.97 -10.93
CA ILE A 28 10.17 11.66 -9.50
C ILE A 28 11.26 10.66 -9.18
N ASP A 29 12.06 10.93 -8.17
CA ASP A 29 12.99 9.96 -7.62
C ASP A 29 12.22 8.91 -6.82
N VAL A 30 12.44 7.63 -7.13
CA VAL A 30 11.78 6.51 -6.47
C VAL A 30 12.79 5.74 -5.64
N THR A 31 12.51 5.60 -4.37
CA THR A 31 13.27 4.74 -3.44
C THR A 31 12.30 3.87 -2.64
N GLY A 32 12.79 2.86 -1.94
CA GLY A 32 11.97 1.96 -1.15
C GLY A 32 12.49 0.53 -1.16
N ARG A 33 11.58 -0.44 -0.98
CA ARG A 33 11.93 -1.86 -0.91
C ARG A 33 11.31 -2.63 -2.08
N GLN A 34 12.14 -3.23 -2.90
CA GLN A 34 11.70 -4.20 -3.91
C GLN A 34 11.24 -5.49 -3.20
N THR A 35 10.11 -6.03 -3.60
CA THR A 35 9.54 -7.25 -3.00
C THR A 35 10.03 -8.51 -3.70
N VAL A 36 11.32 -8.55 -3.99
CA VAL A 36 12.04 -9.62 -4.68
C VAL A 36 13.30 -10.01 -3.89
N ASP A 37 13.99 -11.01 -4.35
CA ASP A 37 15.31 -11.47 -3.88
C ASP A 37 15.40 -11.61 -2.36
N GLU A 38 16.44 -11.10 -1.74
CA GLU A 38 16.71 -11.21 -0.31
C GLU A 38 15.59 -10.63 0.55
N PHE A 39 15.02 -9.47 0.18
CA PHE A 39 13.93 -8.87 0.95
C PHE A 39 12.67 -9.73 0.97
N LYS A 40 12.34 -10.38 -0.17
CA LYS A 40 11.15 -11.23 -0.30
C LYS A 40 11.19 -12.47 0.61
N VAL A 41 12.38 -13.02 0.88
CA VAL A 41 12.55 -14.25 1.67
C VAL A 41 12.76 -13.99 3.15
N LEU A 42 12.87 -12.73 3.58
CA LEU A 42 12.92 -12.38 4.99
C LEU A 42 11.61 -12.77 5.71
N PRO A 43 11.67 -13.10 7.00
CA PRO A 43 10.48 -13.20 7.84
C PRO A 43 9.62 -11.92 7.72
N PHE A 44 8.31 -12.07 7.67
CA PHE A 44 7.39 -10.94 7.45
C PHE A 44 7.61 -9.78 8.44
N GLN A 45 7.88 -10.08 9.72
CA GLN A 45 8.16 -9.04 10.71
C GLN A 45 9.44 -8.26 10.39
N GLU A 46 10.47 -8.92 9.90
CA GLU A 46 11.71 -8.23 9.49
C GLU A 46 11.47 -7.31 8.29
N GLN A 47 10.65 -7.74 7.33
CA GLN A 47 10.23 -6.86 6.21
C GLN A 47 9.52 -5.61 6.75
N VAL A 48 8.59 -5.79 7.68
CA VAL A 48 7.84 -4.69 8.31
C VAL A 48 8.77 -3.75 9.09
N ASP A 49 9.71 -4.29 9.85
CA ASP A 49 10.65 -3.50 10.67
C ASP A 49 11.61 -2.68 9.78
N LEU A 50 12.09 -3.25 8.68
CA LEU A 50 12.91 -2.53 7.70
C LEU A 50 12.13 -1.39 7.02
N VAL A 51 10.86 -1.60 6.68
CA VAL A 51 9.99 -0.54 6.14
C VAL A 51 9.79 0.57 7.20
N ALA A 52 9.51 0.20 8.44
CA ALA A 52 9.35 1.16 9.53
C ALA A 52 10.62 1.99 9.76
N GLN A 53 11.78 1.35 9.73
CA GLN A 53 13.08 1.98 9.83
C GLN A 53 13.33 3.02 8.71
N ASP A 54 13.08 2.62 7.45
CA ASP A 54 13.23 3.52 6.29
C ASP A 54 12.35 4.76 6.43
N LEU A 55 11.08 4.55 6.80
CA LEU A 55 10.12 5.64 6.99
C LEU A 55 10.60 6.61 8.08
N GLN A 56 10.98 6.11 9.24
CA GLN A 56 11.44 6.94 10.35
C GLN A 56 12.74 7.68 10.03
N ALA A 57 13.69 7.02 9.38
CA ALA A 57 15.00 7.60 9.11
C ALA A 57 14.97 8.65 8.00
N HIS A 58 14.11 8.51 6.99
CA HIS A 58 14.21 9.28 5.76
C HIS A 58 12.92 9.95 5.30
N PHE A 59 11.74 9.53 5.81
CA PHE A 59 10.44 9.97 5.30
C PHE A 59 9.48 10.47 6.41
N TRP A 60 9.98 10.77 7.62
CA TRP A 60 9.13 11.17 8.74
C TRP A 60 8.94 12.69 8.82
N GLN A 61 8.49 13.30 7.70
CA GLN A 61 8.20 14.73 7.60
C GLN A 61 6.88 15.00 6.85
N ALA A 62 6.32 16.19 7.06
CA ALA A 62 5.00 16.55 6.55
C ALA A 62 4.90 16.60 5.01
N ASP A 63 5.99 16.80 4.29
CA ASP A 63 6.05 16.78 2.83
C ASP A 63 6.47 15.42 2.25
N ALA A 64 6.71 14.42 3.09
CA ALA A 64 7.00 13.07 2.65
C ALA A 64 5.82 12.44 1.89
N ARG A 65 6.15 11.60 0.94
CA ARG A 65 5.16 10.90 0.10
C ARG A 65 5.47 9.41 0.05
N VAL A 66 4.44 8.62 0.31
CA VAL A 66 4.49 7.15 0.20
C VAL A 66 3.49 6.71 -0.87
N VAL A 67 3.93 5.86 -1.77
CA VAL A 67 3.06 5.11 -2.69
C VAL A 67 3.26 3.63 -2.41
N ALA A 68 2.17 2.90 -2.25
CA ALA A 68 2.26 1.47 -2.03
C ALA A 68 1.10 0.75 -2.73
N ASN A 69 1.37 -0.42 -3.31
CA ASN A 69 0.32 -1.20 -3.95
C ASN A 69 0.32 -2.66 -3.51
N SER A 70 -0.86 -3.26 -3.45
CA SER A 70 -1.08 -4.69 -3.17
C SER A 70 -0.36 -5.12 -1.88
N PHE A 71 0.53 -6.09 -1.95
CA PHE A 71 1.33 -6.55 -0.81
C PHE A 71 2.26 -5.47 -0.24
N GLY A 72 2.77 -4.56 -1.08
CA GLY A 72 3.54 -3.41 -0.58
C GLY A 72 2.70 -2.47 0.29
N ALA A 73 1.41 -2.29 -0.03
CA ALA A 73 0.49 -1.56 0.83
C ALA A 73 0.25 -2.30 2.15
N TYR A 74 0.18 -3.64 2.13
CA TYR A 74 0.09 -4.45 3.34
C TYR A 74 1.30 -4.29 4.26
N LEU A 75 2.50 -4.29 3.69
CA LEU A 75 3.75 -4.00 4.44
C LEU A 75 3.72 -2.60 5.06
N PHE A 76 3.31 -1.58 4.29
CA PHE A 76 3.17 -0.22 4.80
C PHE A 76 2.18 -0.15 5.96
N LEU A 77 1.01 -0.76 5.83
CA LEU A 77 -0.02 -0.76 6.88
C LEU A 77 0.50 -1.40 8.18
N HIS A 78 1.23 -2.49 8.09
CA HIS A 78 1.85 -3.11 9.26
C HIS A 78 2.97 -2.27 9.88
N ALA A 79 3.83 -1.67 9.04
CA ALA A 79 4.90 -0.77 9.52
C ALA A 79 4.29 0.47 10.21
N GLN A 80 3.29 1.09 9.60
CA GLN A 80 2.57 2.22 10.17
C GLN A 80 1.87 1.85 11.49
N GLY A 81 1.33 0.63 11.60
CA GLY A 81 0.65 0.16 12.81
C GLY A 81 1.54 0.06 14.06
N GLN A 82 2.85 0.16 13.93
CA GLN A 82 3.81 0.18 15.04
C GLN A 82 4.54 1.53 15.22
N LEU A 83 4.14 2.55 14.46
CA LEU A 83 4.71 3.89 14.47
C LEU A 83 3.67 4.93 14.90
N PRO A 84 4.07 6.14 15.32
CA PRO A 84 3.14 7.25 15.48
C PRO A 84 2.39 7.59 14.19
N PRO A 85 1.36 8.45 14.18
CA PRO A 85 0.67 8.87 12.97
C PRO A 85 1.64 9.42 11.90
N PHE A 86 1.59 8.87 10.69
CA PHE A 86 2.46 9.31 9.60
C PHE A 86 2.15 10.75 9.20
N PRO A 87 3.13 11.65 9.20
CA PRO A 87 2.89 13.08 8.95
C PRO A 87 2.72 13.42 7.46
N GLY A 88 3.18 12.54 6.57
CA GLY A 88 3.21 12.75 5.12
C GLY A 88 1.92 12.37 4.40
N ARG A 89 1.98 12.29 3.08
CA ARG A 89 0.87 11.83 2.20
C ARG A 89 1.08 10.38 1.82
N VAL A 90 -0.01 9.63 1.74
CA VAL A 90 -0.01 8.20 1.39
C VAL A 90 -0.99 7.94 0.25
N LEU A 91 -0.56 7.15 -0.72
CA LEU A 91 -1.41 6.62 -1.79
C LEU A 91 -1.33 5.10 -1.76
N LEU A 92 -2.46 4.45 -1.49
CA LEU A 92 -2.59 3.00 -1.49
C LEU A 92 -3.41 2.55 -2.71
N LEU A 93 -2.84 1.65 -3.51
CA LEU A 93 -3.49 1.10 -4.70
C LEU A 93 -3.72 -0.40 -4.51
N SER A 94 -4.97 -0.83 -4.65
CA SER A 94 -5.39 -2.23 -4.45
C SER A 94 -4.75 -2.85 -3.19
N PRO A 95 -4.87 -2.22 -2.00
CA PRO A 95 -4.20 -2.71 -0.80
C PRO A 95 -4.76 -4.04 -0.34
N ILE A 96 -3.90 -5.00 -0.02
CA ILE A 96 -4.32 -6.17 0.75
C ILE A 96 -4.64 -5.69 2.18
N VAL A 97 -5.82 -6.00 2.69
CA VAL A 97 -6.26 -5.61 4.06
C VAL A 97 -6.76 -6.79 4.88
N GLY A 98 -6.84 -7.97 4.26
CA GLY A 98 -7.37 -9.17 4.89
C GLY A 98 -7.13 -10.42 4.05
N GLU A 99 -7.77 -11.50 4.45
CA GLU A 99 -7.78 -12.76 3.71
C GLU A 99 -8.50 -12.58 2.37
N PHE A 100 -8.07 -13.33 1.38
CA PHE A 100 -8.75 -13.38 0.10
C PHE A 100 -8.75 -14.80 -0.49
N SER A 101 -9.80 -15.12 -1.22
CA SER A 101 -9.95 -16.39 -1.89
C SER A 101 -10.52 -16.20 -3.30
N ASN A 102 -10.26 -17.16 -4.15
CA ASN A 102 -10.86 -17.25 -5.48
C ASN A 102 -11.24 -18.70 -5.77
N ASP A 103 -12.53 -18.97 -5.82
CA ASP A 103 -13.07 -20.32 -6.02
C ASP A 103 -12.73 -20.86 -7.41
N ASP A 104 -12.67 -20.01 -8.44
CA ASP A 104 -12.34 -20.40 -9.81
C ASP A 104 -10.90 -20.94 -9.93
N THR A 105 -9.98 -20.39 -9.14
CA THR A 105 -8.59 -20.81 -9.09
C THR A 105 -8.26 -21.70 -7.89
N GLN A 106 -9.23 -21.97 -7.03
CA GLN A 106 -9.06 -22.67 -5.75
C GLN A 106 -7.93 -22.06 -4.88
N MET A 107 -7.73 -20.75 -5.01
CA MET A 107 -6.75 -20.02 -4.24
C MET A 107 -7.38 -19.51 -2.94
N ASN A 108 -6.72 -19.79 -1.83
CA ASN A 108 -7.00 -19.17 -0.54
C ASN A 108 -5.68 -18.65 0.03
N PHE A 109 -5.66 -17.38 0.39
CA PHE A 109 -4.48 -16.75 0.92
C PHE A 109 -4.82 -15.99 2.22
N ILE A 110 -4.12 -16.38 3.29
CA ILE A 110 -4.17 -15.71 4.57
C ILE A 110 -2.86 -14.92 4.71
N PRO A 111 -2.92 -13.57 4.63
CA PRO A 111 -1.72 -12.77 4.77
C PRO A 111 -1.09 -12.94 6.17
N PRO A 112 0.26 -12.95 6.27
CA PRO A 112 0.91 -13.11 7.57
C PRO A 112 0.50 -12.02 8.56
N ARG A 113 0.14 -12.41 9.78
CA ARG A 113 -0.30 -11.52 10.88
C ARG A 113 -1.52 -10.65 10.56
N VAL A 114 -2.42 -11.11 9.73
CA VAL A 114 -3.66 -10.40 9.39
C VAL A 114 -4.50 -10.08 10.63
N GLU A 115 -4.56 -10.99 11.59
CA GLU A 115 -5.25 -10.82 12.86
C GLU A 115 -4.72 -9.63 13.68
N ARG A 116 -3.41 -9.36 13.62
CA ARG A 116 -2.81 -8.20 14.30
C ARG A 116 -3.27 -6.87 13.69
N LEU A 117 -3.28 -6.77 12.36
CA LEU A 117 -3.76 -5.57 11.69
C LEU A 117 -5.24 -5.34 11.99
N GLN A 118 -6.04 -6.40 11.90
CA GLN A 118 -7.47 -6.34 12.21
C GLN A 118 -7.73 -5.92 13.66
N ALA A 119 -7.00 -6.49 14.63
CA ALA A 119 -7.13 -6.13 16.04
C ALA A 119 -6.81 -4.66 16.31
N LEU A 120 -5.76 -4.10 15.72
CA LEU A 120 -5.42 -2.68 15.84
C LEU A 120 -6.53 -1.77 15.28
N VAL A 121 -7.08 -2.12 14.13
CA VAL A 121 -8.13 -1.34 13.47
C VAL A 121 -9.44 -1.43 14.23
N GLN A 122 -9.90 -2.64 14.57
CA GLN A 122 -11.15 -2.86 15.32
C GLN A 122 -11.10 -2.29 16.74
N GLY A 123 -9.92 -2.33 17.37
CA GLY A 123 -9.68 -1.76 18.70
C GLY A 123 -9.50 -0.24 18.70
N GLY A 124 -9.57 0.44 17.55
CA GLY A 124 -9.34 1.88 17.44
C GLY A 124 -7.94 2.33 17.83
N GLN A 125 -6.97 1.41 17.77
CA GLN A 125 -5.58 1.66 18.16
C GLN A 125 -4.66 1.89 16.96
N TYR A 126 -5.19 1.78 15.74
CA TYR A 126 -4.40 2.03 14.54
C TYR A 126 -4.08 3.53 14.40
N PRO A 127 -2.81 3.90 14.17
CA PRO A 127 -2.40 5.31 14.05
C PRO A 127 -3.10 6.00 12.88
N THR A 128 -3.57 7.22 13.09
CA THR A 128 -4.29 8.00 12.07
C THR A 128 -3.42 8.26 10.84
N LEU A 129 -4.00 8.07 9.65
CA LEU A 129 -3.43 8.41 8.35
C LEU A 129 -4.19 9.61 7.77
N ALA A 130 -3.92 10.81 8.26
CA ALA A 130 -4.72 12.02 7.97
C ALA A 130 -4.77 12.39 6.47
N ARG A 131 -3.75 12.02 5.69
CA ARG A 131 -3.64 12.35 4.25
C ARG A 131 -3.40 11.09 3.43
N CYS A 132 -4.29 10.11 3.55
CA CYS A 132 -4.23 8.86 2.83
C CYS A 132 -5.40 8.73 1.85
N GLU A 133 -5.09 8.42 0.61
CA GLU A 133 -6.06 8.06 -0.44
C GLU A 133 -5.91 6.57 -0.76
N VAL A 134 -7.02 5.89 -0.92
CA VAL A 134 -7.07 4.47 -1.25
C VAL A 134 -7.88 4.28 -2.53
N HIS A 135 -7.33 3.54 -3.49
CA HIS A 135 -8.02 3.18 -4.72
C HIS A 135 -8.01 1.67 -4.90
N VAL A 136 -9.17 1.08 -5.19
CA VAL A 136 -9.34 -0.37 -5.37
C VAL A 136 -10.28 -0.64 -6.54
N GLY A 137 -10.03 -1.70 -7.29
CA GLY A 137 -10.89 -2.10 -8.39
C GLY A 137 -12.22 -2.69 -7.91
N GLU A 138 -13.31 -2.37 -8.61
CA GLU A 138 -14.65 -2.92 -8.34
C GLU A 138 -14.68 -4.46 -8.44
N GLN A 139 -13.86 -5.03 -9.34
CA GLN A 139 -13.76 -6.48 -9.61
C GLN A 139 -12.48 -7.09 -9.01
N ASP A 140 -11.86 -6.40 -8.06
CA ASP A 140 -10.64 -6.88 -7.42
C ASP A 140 -10.98 -7.97 -6.38
N TRP A 141 -10.65 -9.21 -6.68
CA TRP A 141 -10.90 -10.31 -5.77
C TRP A 141 -9.78 -10.49 -4.71
N GLN A 142 -8.58 -9.97 -4.95
CA GLN A 142 -7.47 -10.03 -3.98
C GLN A 142 -7.59 -8.92 -2.92
N SER A 143 -7.88 -7.71 -3.38
CA SER A 143 -8.18 -6.57 -2.51
C SER A 143 -9.68 -6.31 -2.57
N ASN A 144 -10.45 -7.23 -2.01
CA ASN A 144 -11.92 -7.17 -2.09
C ASN A 144 -12.44 -5.76 -1.75
N PRO A 145 -13.13 -5.06 -2.69
CA PRO A 145 -13.52 -3.67 -2.49
C PRO A 145 -14.45 -3.45 -1.29
N VAL A 146 -15.26 -4.44 -0.92
CA VAL A 146 -16.12 -4.38 0.28
C VAL A 146 -15.25 -4.37 1.54
N HIS A 147 -14.24 -5.23 1.61
CA HIS A 147 -13.31 -5.27 2.75
C HIS A 147 -12.46 -4.00 2.83
N VAL A 148 -11.96 -3.52 1.69
CA VAL A 148 -11.17 -2.27 1.64
C VAL A 148 -12.02 -1.07 2.03
N ALA A 149 -13.28 -0.98 1.58
CA ALA A 149 -14.19 0.08 1.97
C ALA A 149 -14.52 0.05 3.48
N ALA A 150 -14.75 -1.14 4.05
CA ALA A 150 -14.99 -1.32 5.47
C ALA A 150 -13.76 -0.91 6.31
N PHE A 151 -12.56 -1.34 5.88
CA PHE A 151 -11.29 -0.95 6.48
C PHE A 151 -11.08 0.56 6.43
N GLY A 152 -11.28 1.18 5.27
CA GLY A 152 -11.17 2.62 5.10
C GLY A 152 -12.16 3.39 5.98
N LYS A 153 -13.40 2.92 6.08
CA LYS A 153 -14.42 3.53 6.95
C LYS A 153 -14.00 3.52 8.43
N GLN A 154 -13.43 2.40 8.91
CA GLN A 154 -12.96 2.29 10.30
C GLN A 154 -11.81 3.27 10.60
N LEU A 155 -10.96 3.53 9.61
CA LEU A 155 -9.80 4.44 9.74
C LEU A 155 -10.10 5.89 9.31
N GLY A 156 -11.29 6.20 8.84
CA GLY A 156 -11.62 7.52 8.30
C GLY A 156 -10.91 7.86 6.99
N LEU A 157 -10.54 6.86 6.18
CA LEU A 157 -9.83 7.05 4.91
C LEU A 157 -10.79 7.25 3.74
N ALA A 158 -10.39 8.10 2.79
CA ALA A 158 -11.08 8.22 1.51
C ALA A 158 -10.77 7.00 0.62
N VAL A 159 -11.76 6.17 0.34
CA VAL A 159 -11.66 4.99 -0.54
C VAL A 159 -12.41 5.25 -1.83
N THR A 160 -11.72 5.11 -2.96
CA THR A 160 -12.30 5.17 -4.30
C THR A 160 -12.38 3.76 -4.89
N ILE A 161 -13.59 3.30 -5.20
CA ILE A 161 -13.82 2.07 -5.96
C ILE A 161 -13.80 2.42 -7.44
N VAL A 162 -12.87 1.82 -8.19
CA VAL A 162 -12.66 2.10 -9.61
C VAL A 162 -13.54 1.16 -10.44
N PRO A 163 -14.53 1.67 -11.18
CA PRO A 163 -15.47 0.82 -11.93
C PRO A 163 -14.75 -0.07 -12.95
N GLN A 164 -15.21 -1.31 -13.09
CA GLN A 164 -14.73 -2.31 -14.06
C GLN A 164 -13.22 -2.65 -13.94
N ALA A 165 -12.54 -2.18 -12.91
CA ALA A 165 -11.14 -2.52 -12.68
C ALA A 165 -11.01 -3.74 -11.77
N GLY A 166 -10.04 -4.60 -12.08
CA GLY A 166 -9.59 -5.70 -11.22
C GLY A 166 -8.43 -5.28 -10.30
N HIS A 167 -7.64 -6.25 -9.88
CA HIS A 167 -6.48 -6.02 -8.99
C HIS A 167 -5.44 -5.07 -9.61
N MET A 168 -5.24 -5.18 -10.91
CA MET A 168 -4.45 -4.22 -11.69
C MET A 168 -5.36 -3.09 -12.16
N LEU A 169 -5.24 -1.92 -11.54
CA LEU A 169 -5.94 -0.72 -12.00
C LEU A 169 -5.45 -0.32 -13.40
N GLY A 170 -6.37 0.12 -14.26
CA GLY A 170 -6.06 0.44 -15.65
C GLY A 170 -4.96 1.52 -15.77
N LYS A 171 -4.06 1.37 -16.74
CA LYS A 171 -2.90 2.28 -16.93
C LYS A 171 -3.31 3.74 -17.09
N SER A 172 -4.38 4.03 -17.85
CA SER A 172 -4.89 5.39 -18.04
C SER A 172 -5.40 5.99 -16.72
N TYR A 173 -6.11 5.20 -15.92
CA TYR A 173 -6.57 5.62 -14.60
C TYR A 173 -5.40 5.95 -13.67
N VAL A 174 -4.43 5.04 -13.56
CA VAL A 174 -3.24 5.24 -12.71
C VAL A 174 -2.42 6.44 -13.20
N SER A 175 -2.28 6.63 -14.51
CA SER A 175 -1.58 7.80 -15.06
C SER A 175 -2.25 9.11 -14.64
N ALA A 176 -3.55 9.25 -14.84
CA ALA A 176 -4.31 10.43 -14.44
C ALA A 176 -4.28 10.67 -12.92
N LEU A 177 -4.34 9.58 -12.13
CA LEU A 177 -4.22 9.64 -10.69
C LEU A 177 -2.84 10.17 -10.27
N LEU A 178 -1.76 9.65 -10.85
CA LEU A 178 -0.40 10.14 -10.58
C LEU A 178 -0.22 11.60 -10.96
N ASP A 179 -0.74 12.03 -12.12
CA ASP A 179 -0.66 13.43 -12.58
C ASP A 179 -1.32 14.41 -11.58
N ARG A 180 -2.37 13.97 -10.90
CA ARG A 180 -3.07 14.74 -9.86
C ARG A 180 -2.38 14.66 -8.49
N TRP A 181 -1.83 13.51 -8.16
CA TRP A 181 -1.37 13.21 -6.80
C TRP A 181 0.09 13.64 -6.58
N LEU A 182 0.93 13.62 -7.62
CA LEU A 182 2.35 14.01 -7.56
C LEU A 182 2.53 15.52 -7.53
#